data_5832b064204c1274822837e4407df814
#
_entry.id   5832b064204c1274822837e4407df814
#
_cell.length_a   1.000
_cell.length_b   1.000
_cell.length_c   1.000
_cell.angle_alpha   90.00
_cell.angle_beta   90.00
_cell.angle_gamma   90.00
#
_symmetry.space_group_name_H-M   'P 1'
#
loop_
_entity.id
_entity.type
_entity.pdbx_description
1 polymer ?
#
loop_
_entity_poly.entity_id
_entity_poly.type
_entity_poly.pdbx_seq_one_letter_code
_entity_poly.pdbx_strand_id
1 'polypeptide(L)'
;MSSNPFHLFGSPSRNDSVVVKDEILSVQHLVKKYGDLTAVNDISFSVKKKSLFAFLGQNGAGKSTTINIITSILSKDSGKIYLDGYDQDHYSDLIKSEIGIVFQNSVLDPLLSPIDNLEIRAGFYGLRGAFKKERIQKLIDMLGLQSFLKRPVGKLSGGQKRRVDIARAMVHDPKLLILDEPTTGLDPQTRISVWNLVNDLREKTGMTVFLTTHYMEEAEKATYAVVMDKGNIIAQGTPTQLKNQYSGDYVLVYGKNNEDWENQFLLQGRKFTYNHDSNYYRILVKNSIDAIDFIDRNKNLLTDFEVVKGSMDDVFLNLTGVRNMEEGK
;
A
#
# COMPACT_ATOMS: atom_id res chain seq x y z
N MET A 1 2.49 -29.78 15.85
CA MET A 1 3.27 -29.77 14.59
C MET A 1 2.30 -30.02 13.47
N SER A 2 1.79 -28.99 12.83
CA SER A 2 0.80 -29.08 11.74
C SER A 2 1.58 -29.20 10.44
N SER A 3 1.60 -30.40 9.84
CA SER A 3 2.13 -30.64 8.51
C SER A 3 1.20 -29.96 7.47
N ASN A 4 1.68 -28.88 6.89
CA ASN A 4 1.02 -28.21 5.78
C ASN A 4 0.89 -29.19 4.60
N PRO A 5 -0.31 -29.52 4.09
CA PRO A 5 -0.50 -30.49 3.01
C PRO A 5 0.06 -30.05 1.64
N PHE A 6 0.62 -28.85 1.54
CA PHE A 6 1.26 -28.31 0.33
C PHE A 6 2.66 -28.85 0.03
N HIS A 7 3.22 -29.78 0.82
CA HIS A 7 4.47 -30.49 0.51
C HIS A 7 4.35 -31.52 -0.65
N LEU A 8 3.43 -31.33 -1.58
CA LEU A 8 3.35 -32.15 -2.79
C LEU A 8 4.47 -31.86 -3.82
N PHE A 9 5.18 -30.76 -3.66
CA PHE A 9 6.39 -30.45 -4.42
C PHE A 9 7.57 -30.69 -3.49
N GLY A 10 8.44 -31.65 -3.85
CA GLY A 10 9.60 -32.03 -3.04
C GLY A 10 10.33 -30.81 -2.48
N SER A 11 10.68 -30.88 -1.18
CA SER A 11 11.42 -29.80 -0.52
C SER A 11 12.69 -29.50 -1.30
N PRO A 12 12.88 -28.31 -1.87
CA PRO A 12 14.10 -27.98 -2.58
C PRO A 12 15.29 -28.07 -1.64
N SER A 13 16.43 -28.53 -2.13
CA SER A 13 17.68 -28.54 -1.38
C SER A 13 18.01 -27.09 -0.98
N ARG A 14 18.32 -26.86 0.30
CA ARG A 14 18.60 -25.52 0.87
C ARG A 14 19.81 -24.79 0.26
N ASN A 15 20.48 -25.37 -0.71
CA ASN A 15 21.72 -24.82 -1.28
C ASN A 15 21.52 -23.67 -2.28
N ASP A 16 20.28 -23.41 -2.77
CA ASP A 16 20.00 -22.38 -3.76
C ASP A 16 19.28 -21.14 -3.20
N SER A 17 19.13 -21.05 -1.86
CA SER A 17 18.44 -19.92 -1.24
C SER A 17 19.40 -18.81 -0.85
N VAL A 18 19.21 -17.61 -1.37
CA VAL A 18 19.81 -16.38 -0.83
C VAL A 18 19.07 -16.03 0.47
N VAL A 19 19.59 -16.50 1.61
CA VAL A 19 18.93 -16.29 2.91
C VAL A 19 19.18 -14.86 3.39
N VAL A 20 18.27 -13.95 3.09
CA VAL A 20 18.13 -12.70 3.85
C VAL A 20 17.13 -12.98 4.99
N LYS A 21 17.62 -13.11 6.20
CA LYS A 21 16.93 -13.73 7.36
C LYS A 21 15.57 -13.10 7.70
N ASP A 22 15.33 -11.81 7.35
CA ASP A 22 14.14 -11.06 7.74
C ASP A 22 13.26 -10.59 6.55
N GLU A 23 13.66 -10.89 5.32
CA GLU A 23 12.89 -10.50 4.13
C GLU A 23 11.99 -11.64 3.65
N ILE A 24 10.76 -11.28 3.23
CA ILE A 24 9.84 -12.20 2.57
C ILE A 24 9.92 -12.08 1.06
N LEU A 25 10.10 -10.86 0.54
CA LEU A 25 10.18 -10.57 -0.88
C LEU A 25 11.42 -9.70 -1.14
N SER A 26 12.22 -10.07 -2.14
CA SER A 26 13.31 -9.26 -2.67
C SER A 26 13.16 -9.15 -4.19
N VAL A 27 13.15 -7.93 -4.67
CA VAL A 27 13.10 -7.59 -6.11
C VAL A 27 14.38 -6.85 -6.45
N GLN A 28 15.10 -7.33 -7.47
CA GLN A 28 16.42 -6.83 -7.85
C GLN A 28 16.48 -6.54 -9.34
N HIS A 29 16.78 -5.28 -9.70
CA HIS A 29 16.99 -4.82 -11.07
C HIS A 29 15.86 -5.21 -12.02
N LEU A 30 14.60 -5.10 -11.53
CA LEU A 30 13.43 -5.50 -12.30
C LEU A 30 13.16 -4.54 -13.45
N VAL A 31 13.05 -5.08 -14.66
CA VAL A 31 12.70 -4.32 -15.87
C VAL A 31 11.53 -4.97 -16.58
N LYS A 32 10.61 -4.12 -17.05
CA LYS A 32 9.52 -4.50 -17.97
C LYS A 32 9.27 -3.44 -19.01
N LYS A 33 9.27 -3.87 -20.27
CA LYS A 33 9.00 -3.03 -21.44
C LYS A 33 7.78 -3.53 -22.22
N TYR A 34 7.07 -2.63 -22.83
CA TYR A 34 6.00 -2.87 -23.80
C TYR A 34 6.29 -2.04 -25.04
N GLY A 35 6.93 -2.64 -26.04
CA GLY A 35 7.49 -1.90 -27.16
C GLY A 35 8.47 -0.83 -26.69
N ASP A 36 8.22 0.43 -27.02
CA ASP A 36 9.07 1.57 -26.63
C ASP A 36 8.81 2.06 -25.20
N LEU A 37 7.70 1.63 -24.57
CA LEU A 37 7.35 2.03 -23.21
C LEU A 37 8.07 1.16 -22.18
N THR A 38 8.93 1.75 -21.36
CA THR A 38 9.49 1.11 -20.18
C THR A 38 8.54 1.30 -18.99
N ALA A 39 7.71 0.30 -18.71
CA ALA A 39 6.71 0.36 -17.63
C ALA A 39 7.29 0.13 -16.24
N VAL A 40 8.40 -0.61 -16.16
CA VAL A 40 9.21 -0.81 -14.93
C VAL A 40 10.67 -0.71 -15.35
N ASN A 41 11.40 0.21 -14.72
CA ASN A 41 12.74 0.60 -15.13
C ASN A 41 13.75 0.39 -14.00
N ASP A 42 14.41 -0.77 -14.00
CA ASP A 42 15.51 -1.13 -13.10
C ASP A 42 15.20 -0.90 -11.61
N ILE A 43 14.04 -1.36 -11.14
CA ILE A 43 13.64 -1.17 -9.75
C ILE A 43 14.17 -2.28 -8.83
N SER A 44 14.59 -1.87 -7.63
CA SER A 44 15.04 -2.78 -6.58
C SER A 44 14.44 -2.37 -5.23
N PHE A 45 13.85 -3.33 -4.52
CA PHE A 45 13.30 -3.13 -3.18
C PHE A 45 13.14 -4.46 -2.46
N SER A 46 12.97 -4.40 -1.13
CA SER A 46 12.69 -5.58 -0.33
C SER A 46 11.53 -5.35 0.66
N VAL A 47 10.85 -6.44 1.01
CA VAL A 47 9.72 -6.46 1.95
C VAL A 47 10.09 -7.31 3.15
N LYS A 48 10.08 -6.72 4.33
CA LYS A 48 10.35 -7.45 5.58
C LYS A 48 9.17 -8.32 6.00
N LYS A 49 9.47 -9.47 6.61
CA LYS A 49 8.45 -10.34 7.21
C LYS A 49 7.62 -9.58 8.25
N LYS A 50 6.33 -9.90 8.33
CA LYS A 50 5.35 -9.32 9.27
C LYS A 50 5.16 -7.80 9.15
N SER A 51 5.63 -7.19 8.06
CA SER A 51 5.46 -5.76 7.80
C SER A 51 4.17 -5.46 7.01
N LEU A 52 3.75 -4.21 7.09
CA LEU A 52 2.84 -3.59 6.13
C LEU A 52 3.69 -2.74 5.20
N PHE A 53 3.87 -3.20 3.98
CA PHE A 53 4.65 -2.52 2.96
C PHE A 53 3.73 -1.80 1.98
N ALA A 54 3.94 -0.50 1.76
CA ALA A 54 3.16 0.31 0.84
C ALA A 54 3.95 0.62 -0.44
N PHE A 55 3.33 0.36 -1.59
CA PHE A 55 3.86 0.65 -2.91
C PHE A 55 3.02 1.76 -3.56
N LEU A 56 3.52 2.98 -3.53
CA LEU A 56 2.80 4.20 -3.84
C LEU A 56 3.09 4.69 -5.25
N GLY A 57 2.14 5.38 -5.85
CA GLY A 57 2.32 6.05 -7.13
C GLY A 57 0.99 6.36 -7.81
N GLN A 58 1.00 7.28 -8.77
CA GLN A 58 -0.16 7.56 -9.60
C GLN A 58 -0.51 6.38 -10.53
N ASN A 59 -1.66 6.48 -11.19
CA ASN A 59 -2.04 5.55 -12.23
C ASN A 59 -1.02 5.63 -13.38
N GLY A 60 -0.58 4.46 -13.86
CA GLY A 60 0.48 4.38 -14.87
C GLY A 60 1.91 4.41 -14.33
N ALA A 61 2.14 4.55 -13.01
CA ALA A 61 3.48 4.54 -12.43
C ALA A 61 4.21 3.18 -12.55
N GLY A 62 3.52 2.08 -12.90
CA GLY A 62 4.09 0.74 -13.03
C GLY A 62 3.74 -0.22 -11.88
N LYS A 63 2.92 0.20 -10.91
CA LYS A 63 2.56 -0.60 -9.71
C LYS A 63 1.95 -1.96 -10.07
N SER A 64 0.85 -1.98 -10.81
CA SER A 64 0.15 -3.22 -11.18
C SER A 64 1.00 -4.10 -12.10
N THR A 65 1.83 -3.52 -12.98
CA THR A 65 2.82 -4.27 -13.76
C THR A 65 3.80 -5.00 -12.85
N THR A 66 4.34 -4.33 -11.85
CA THR A 66 5.25 -4.92 -10.86
C THR A 66 4.59 -6.05 -10.09
N ILE A 67 3.35 -5.85 -9.61
CA ILE A 67 2.58 -6.91 -8.93
C ILE A 67 2.34 -8.12 -9.84
N ASN A 68 1.92 -7.88 -11.08
CA ASN A 68 1.66 -8.97 -12.02
C ASN A 68 2.92 -9.80 -12.33
N ILE A 69 4.10 -9.17 -12.29
CA ILE A 69 5.37 -9.89 -12.41
C ILE A 69 5.68 -10.68 -11.14
N ILE A 70 5.55 -10.06 -9.96
CA ILE A 70 5.80 -10.74 -8.67
C ILE A 70 4.91 -11.98 -8.52
N THR A 71 3.65 -11.89 -8.97
CA THR A 71 2.68 -13.00 -8.90
C THR A 71 2.80 -13.98 -10.07
N SER A 72 3.79 -13.81 -10.95
CA SER A 72 4.01 -14.63 -12.16
C SER A 72 2.80 -14.66 -13.12
N ILE A 73 1.97 -13.63 -13.13
CA ILE A 73 0.93 -13.40 -14.15
C ILE A 73 1.54 -12.84 -15.42
N LEU A 74 2.59 -12.03 -15.26
CA LEU A 74 3.34 -11.39 -16.34
C LEU A 74 4.82 -11.76 -16.26
N SER A 75 5.46 -12.00 -17.40
CA SER A 75 6.91 -12.21 -17.47
C SER A 75 7.67 -10.90 -17.34
N LYS A 76 8.79 -10.90 -16.62
CA LYS A 76 9.77 -9.82 -16.61
C LYS A 76 10.67 -9.89 -17.85
N ASP A 77 11.31 -8.78 -18.21
CA ASP A 77 12.31 -8.77 -19.27
C ASP A 77 13.72 -8.95 -18.69
N SER A 78 13.98 -8.42 -17.49
CA SER A 78 15.22 -8.70 -16.74
C SER A 78 15.00 -8.51 -15.23
N GLY A 79 16.03 -8.84 -14.45
CA GLY A 79 16.02 -8.75 -12.99
C GLY A 79 15.74 -10.08 -12.29
N LYS A 80 15.74 -10.06 -10.96
CA LYS A 80 15.51 -11.23 -10.11
C LYS A 80 14.44 -10.94 -9.07
N ILE A 81 13.64 -11.96 -8.76
CA ILE A 81 12.62 -11.92 -7.72
C ILE A 81 12.79 -13.15 -6.84
N TYR A 82 12.89 -12.91 -5.54
CA TYR A 82 12.98 -13.97 -4.53
C TYR A 82 11.83 -13.85 -3.55
N LEU A 83 11.14 -14.95 -3.26
CA LEU A 83 10.13 -15.03 -2.20
C LEU A 83 10.58 -16.06 -1.16
N ASP A 84 10.71 -15.62 0.09
CA ASP A 84 11.23 -16.42 1.21
C ASP A 84 12.55 -17.14 0.88
N GLY A 85 13.39 -16.49 0.03
CA GLY A 85 14.68 -17.00 -0.44
C GLY A 85 14.62 -17.85 -1.72
N TYR A 86 13.44 -18.17 -2.23
CA TYR A 86 13.29 -18.95 -3.49
C TYR A 86 13.25 -18.06 -4.72
N ASP A 87 14.10 -18.34 -5.70
CA ASP A 87 14.14 -17.64 -7.00
C ASP A 87 12.88 -17.96 -7.82
N GLN A 88 12.17 -16.93 -8.27
CA GLN A 88 10.95 -17.07 -9.06
C GLN A 88 11.17 -17.81 -10.41
N ASP A 89 12.35 -17.67 -11.01
CA ASP A 89 12.65 -18.31 -12.27
C ASP A 89 12.69 -19.84 -12.17
N HIS A 90 12.99 -20.37 -10.97
CA HIS A 90 13.10 -21.80 -10.71
C HIS A 90 11.94 -22.37 -9.90
N TYR A 91 11.30 -21.55 -9.06
CA TYR A 91 10.30 -21.99 -8.06
C TYR A 91 8.96 -21.27 -8.21
N SER A 92 8.55 -20.95 -9.45
CA SER A 92 7.32 -20.16 -9.71
C SER A 92 6.07 -20.74 -9.06
N ASP A 93 5.86 -22.05 -9.11
CA ASP A 93 4.63 -22.67 -8.56
C ASP A 93 4.63 -22.67 -7.02
N LEU A 94 5.79 -22.87 -6.38
CA LEU A 94 5.94 -22.71 -4.95
C LEU A 94 5.62 -21.27 -4.55
N ILE A 95 6.18 -20.30 -5.24
CA ILE A 95 5.95 -18.87 -4.99
C ILE A 95 4.48 -18.52 -5.13
N LYS A 96 3.79 -18.99 -6.17
CA LYS A 96 2.35 -18.77 -6.34
C LYS A 96 1.53 -19.36 -5.18
N SER A 97 1.97 -20.47 -4.60
CA SER A 97 1.30 -21.08 -3.46
C SER A 97 1.51 -20.34 -2.13
N GLU A 98 2.51 -19.46 -2.06
CA GLU A 98 2.83 -18.67 -0.86
C GLU A 98 2.30 -17.22 -0.94
N ILE A 99 1.67 -16.84 -2.07
CA ILE A 99 1.11 -15.50 -2.28
C ILE A 99 -0.41 -15.56 -2.36
N GLY A 100 -1.08 -14.76 -1.53
CA GLY A 100 -2.48 -14.39 -1.70
C GLY A 100 -2.59 -13.05 -2.41
N ILE A 101 -3.47 -12.93 -3.39
CA ILE A 101 -3.68 -11.66 -4.10
C ILE A 101 -5.15 -11.26 -4.11
N VAL A 102 -5.39 -10.00 -3.75
CA VAL A 102 -6.67 -9.30 -3.91
C VAL A 102 -6.48 -8.24 -4.98
N PHE A 103 -7.12 -8.43 -6.11
CA PHE A 103 -7.05 -7.50 -7.24
C PHE A 103 -7.90 -6.24 -6.97
N GLN A 104 -7.64 -5.19 -7.72
CA GLN A 104 -8.44 -3.95 -7.69
C GLN A 104 -9.92 -4.25 -7.97
N ASN A 105 -10.20 -5.00 -9.04
CA ASN A 105 -11.54 -5.50 -9.33
C ASN A 105 -11.74 -6.87 -8.69
N SER A 106 -12.94 -7.07 -8.12
CA SER A 106 -13.30 -8.38 -7.54
C SER A 106 -13.32 -9.46 -8.60
N VAL A 107 -12.72 -10.60 -8.29
CA VAL A 107 -12.68 -11.81 -9.14
C VAL A 107 -13.59 -12.91 -8.60
N LEU A 108 -14.54 -12.55 -7.72
CA LEU A 108 -15.57 -13.45 -7.22
C LEU A 108 -16.63 -13.68 -8.29
N ASP A 109 -17.19 -14.91 -8.32
CA ASP A 109 -18.38 -15.16 -9.12
C ASP A 109 -19.59 -14.47 -8.47
N PRO A 110 -20.24 -13.52 -9.15
CA PRO A 110 -21.34 -12.74 -8.60
C PRO A 110 -22.62 -13.56 -8.38
N LEU A 111 -22.77 -14.71 -9.05
CA LEU A 111 -23.93 -15.59 -8.94
C LEU A 111 -23.82 -16.53 -7.74
N LEU A 112 -22.59 -16.82 -7.30
CA LEU A 112 -22.31 -17.71 -6.18
C LEU A 112 -22.32 -16.94 -4.86
N SER A 113 -22.55 -17.66 -3.77
CA SER A 113 -22.42 -17.14 -2.41
C SER A 113 -20.94 -17.04 -2.00
N PRO A 114 -20.60 -16.26 -0.93
CA PRO A 114 -19.27 -16.27 -0.34
C PRO A 114 -18.75 -17.66 -0.01
N ILE A 115 -19.58 -18.53 0.60
CA ILE A 115 -19.14 -19.88 0.96
C ILE A 115 -18.79 -20.70 -0.28
N ASP A 116 -19.58 -20.62 -1.36
CA ASP A 116 -19.32 -21.37 -2.59
C ASP A 116 -18.01 -20.88 -3.25
N ASN A 117 -17.80 -19.56 -3.32
CA ASN A 117 -16.54 -18.98 -3.82
C ASN A 117 -15.32 -19.49 -3.03
N LEU A 118 -15.41 -19.54 -1.70
CA LEU A 118 -14.34 -20.04 -0.84
C LEU A 118 -14.12 -21.54 -1.00
N GLU A 119 -15.20 -22.33 -1.11
CA GLU A 119 -15.11 -23.77 -1.29
C GLU A 119 -14.49 -24.17 -2.61
N ILE A 120 -14.85 -23.49 -3.70
CA ILE A 120 -14.26 -23.70 -5.02
C ILE A 120 -12.77 -23.32 -4.98
N ARG A 121 -12.43 -22.16 -4.40
CA ARG A 121 -11.05 -21.72 -4.31
C ARG A 121 -10.19 -22.67 -3.48
N ALA A 122 -10.71 -23.16 -2.35
CA ALA A 122 -10.05 -24.16 -1.52
C ALA A 122 -9.79 -25.47 -2.29
N GLY A 123 -10.75 -25.86 -3.14
CA GLY A 123 -10.60 -27.03 -4.02
C GLY A 123 -9.44 -26.90 -5.00
N PHE A 124 -9.22 -25.73 -5.60
CA PHE A 124 -8.07 -25.46 -6.49
C PHE A 124 -6.72 -25.64 -5.80
N TYR A 125 -6.64 -25.38 -4.50
CA TYR A 125 -5.45 -25.66 -3.69
C TYR A 125 -5.41 -27.07 -3.09
N GLY A 126 -6.30 -27.97 -3.51
CA GLY A 126 -6.31 -29.35 -3.05
C GLY A 126 -6.83 -29.55 -1.62
N LEU A 127 -7.39 -28.53 -0.97
CA LEU A 127 -7.96 -28.65 0.37
C LEU A 127 -9.21 -29.54 0.36
N ARG A 128 -9.28 -30.52 1.25
CA ARG A 128 -10.38 -31.52 1.28
C ARG A 128 -10.81 -31.82 2.71
N GLY A 129 -12.01 -32.42 2.85
CA GLY A 129 -12.52 -33.00 4.08
C GLY A 129 -12.63 -32.01 5.25
N ALA A 130 -12.28 -32.48 6.44
CA ALA A 130 -12.37 -31.72 7.68
C ALA A 130 -11.46 -30.47 7.65
N PHE A 131 -10.24 -30.59 7.13
CA PHE A 131 -9.27 -29.51 7.05
C PHE A 131 -9.78 -28.34 6.21
N LYS A 132 -10.40 -28.62 5.04
CA LYS A 132 -11.06 -27.58 4.22
C LYS A 132 -12.12 -26.83 5.01
N LYS A 133 -13.00 -27.57 5.71
CA LYS A 133 -14.10 -26.99 6.50
C LYS A 133 -13.57 -26.10 7.63
N GLU A 134 -12.59 -26.60 8.39
CA GLU A 134 -11.94 -25.85 9.49
C GLU A 134 -11.29 -24.56 8.98
N ARG A 135 -10.53 -24.65 7.88
CA ARG A 135 -9.88 -23.49 7.27
C ARG A 135 -10.87 -22.41 6.82
N ILE A 136 -11.92 -22.81 6.13
CA ILE A 136 -12.98 -21.91 5.68
C ILE A 136 -13.72 -21.29 6.88
N GLN A 137 -14.06 -22.08 7.91
CA GLN A 137 -14.71 -21.58 9.12
C GLN A 137 -13.85 -20.53 9.83
N LYS A 138 -12.56 -20.79 9.98
CA LYS A 138 -11.61 -19.83 10.55
C LYS A 138 -11.61 -18.49 9.80
N LEU A 139 -11.67 -18.51 8.46
CA LEU A 139 -11.74 -17.30 7.64
C LEU A 139 -13.08 -16.58 7.79
N ILE A 140 -14.19 -17.33 7.85
CA ILE A 140 -15.52 -16.77 8.08
C ILE A 140 -15.55 -15.99 9.39
N ASP A 141 -15.03 -16.59 10.47
CA ASP A 141 -15.01 -15.99 11.81
C ASP A 141 -14.07 -14.77 11.86
N MET A 142 -12.86 -14.91 11.31
CA MET A 142 -11.85 -13.87 11.29
C MET A 142 -12.27 -12.62 10.51
N LEU A 143 -13.00 -12.81 9.39
CA LEU A 143 -13.38 -11.73 8.47
C LEU A 143 -14.83 -11.28 8.63
N GLY A 144 -15.57 -11.89 9.59
CA GLY A 144 -16.95 -11.51 9.91
C GLY A 144 -17.91 -11.70 8.75
N LEU A 145 -17.88 -12.88 8.09
CA LEU A 145 -18.69 -13.16 6.91
C LEU A 145 -20.07 -13.77 7.23
N GLN A 146 -20.35 -14.12 8.49
CA GLN A 146 -21.50 -14.91 8.90
C GLN A 146 -22.85 -14.36 8.40
N SER A 147 -23.04 -13.03 8.52
CA SER A 147 -24.34 -12.39 8.25
C SER A 147 -24.73 -12.37 6.76
N PHE A 148 -23.78 -12.61 5.86
CA PHE A 148 -24.03 -12.61 4.40
C PHE A 148 -23.44 -13.82 3.67
N LEU A 149 -22.98 -14.83 4.42
CA LEU A 149 -22.26 -16.00 3.92
C LEU A 149 -22.98 -16.75 2.80
N LYS A 150 -24.31 -16.81 2.83
CA LYS A 150 -25.17 -17.52 1.85
C LYS A 150 -25.84 -16.59 0.83
N ARG A 151 -25.57 -15.28 0.87
CA ARG A 151 -26.14 -14.32 -0.06
C ARG A 151 -25.27 -14.26 -1.33
N PRO A 152 -25.86 -14.24 -2.55
CA PRO A 152 -25.07 -14.08 -3.78
C PRO A 152 -24.15 -12.85 -3.73
N VAL A 153 -22.90 -13.03 -4.16
CA VAL A 153 -21.88 -11.96 -4.11
C VAL A 153 -22.33 -10.71 -4.87
N GLY A 154 -23.07 -10.87 -5.97
CA GLY A 154 -23.63 -9.76 -6.74
C GLY A 154 -24.52 -8.81 -5.92
N LYS A 155 -25.14 -9.30 -4.82
CA LYS A 155 -26.02 -8.54 -3.91
C LYS A 155 -25.32 -7.99 -2.67
N LEU A 156 -23.99 -8.12 -2.57
CA LEU A 156 -23.20 -7.62 -1.44
C LEU A 156 -22.79 -6.16 -1.66
N SER A 157 -22.62 -5.42 -0.55
CA SER A 157 -21.97 -4.10 -0.60
C SER A 157 -20.49 -4.22 -1.01
N GLY A 158 -19.88 -3.12 -1.44
CA GLY A 158 -18.46 -3.08 -1.81
C GLY A 158 -17.55 -3.60 -0.69
N GLY A 159 -17.78 -3.17 0.54
CA GLY A 159 -17.02 -3.62 1.70
C GLY A 159 -17.24 -5.11 2.03
N GLN A 160 -18.46 -5.61 1.87
CA GLN A 160 -18.73 -7.04 2.03
C GLN A 160 -18.02 -7.88 0.95
N LYS A 161 -18.06 -7.44 -0.31
CA LYS A 161 -17.31 -8.07 -1.41
C LYS A 161 -15.81 -8.08 -1.11
N ARG A 162 -15.24 -6.95 -0.66
CA ARG A 162 -13.81 -6.87 -0.34
C ARG A 162 -13.40 -7.81 0.78
N ARG A 163 -14.23 -8.01 1.80
CA ARG A 163 -13.99 -9.02 2.86
C ARG A 163 -13.94 -10.44 2.28
N VAL A 164 -14.81 -10.77 1.34
CA VAL A 164 -14.81 -12.08 0.67
C VAL A 164 -13.60 -12.23 -0.26
N ASP A 165 -13.19 -11.19 -0.99
CA ASP A 165 -11.97 -11.19 -1.80
C ASP A 165 -10.74 -11.50 -0.95
N ILE A 166 -10.63 -10.86 0.23
CA ILE A 166 -9.54 -11.12 1.20
C ILE A 166 -9.61 -12.56 1.69
N ALA A 167 -10.81 -13.06 2.09
CA ALA A 167 -10.97 -14.46 2.51
C ALA A 167 -10.50 -15.45 1.44
N ARG A 168 -10.90 -15.18 0.18
CA ARG A 168 -10.53 -15.99 -0.97
C ARG A 168 -9.01 -16.00 -1.20
N ALA A 169 -8.37 -14.85 -1.06
CA ALA A 169 -6.90 -14.72 -1.19
C ALA A 169 -6.15 -15.46 -0.08
N MET A 170 -6.77 -15.63 1.09
CA MET A 170 -6.18 -16.27 2.26
C MET A 170 -6.50 -17.76 2.41
N VAL A 171 -7.31 -18.36 1.54
CA VAL A 171 -7.79 -19.75 1.69
C VAL A 171 -6.66 -20.76 1.87
N HIS A 172 -5.56 -20.60 1.13
CA HIS A 172 -4.42 -21.51 1.11
C HIS A 172 -3.32 -21.18 2.13
N ASP A 173 -3.57 -20.25 3.06
CA ASP A 173 -2.64 -19.83 4.12
C ASP A 173 -1.33 -19.22 3.59
N PRO A 174 -1.39 -18.19 2.74
CA PRO A 174 -0.20 -17.59 2.15
C PRO A 174 0.70 -16.90 3.19
N LYS A 175 1.99 -16.74 2.88
CA LYS A 175 2.93 -15.96 3.69
C LYS A 175 2.91 -14.47 3.36
N LEU A 176 2.55 -14.13 2.12
CA LEU A 176 2.46 -12.76 1.62
C LEU A 176 1.06 -12.50 1.06
N LEU A 177 0.37 -11.50 1.59
CA LEU A 177 -0.90 -11.01 1.06
C LEU A 177 -0.65 -9.73 0.27
N ILE A 178 -0.92 -9.77 -1.03
CA ILE A 178 -0.85 -8.60 -1.91
C ILE A 178 -2.27 -8.02 -2.06
N LEU A 179 -2.40 -6.72 -1.80
CA LEU A 179 -3.64 -5.97 -1.94
C LEU A 179 -3.43 -4.89 -3.00
N ASP A 180 -3.98 -5.11 -4.21
CA ASP A 180 -3.89 -4.14 -5.30
C ASP A 180 -5.05 -3.14 -5.19
N GLU A 181 -4.75 -1.92 -4.76
CA GLU A 181 -5.68 -0.81 -4.53
C GLU A 181 -6.97 -1.24 -3.78
N PRO A 182 -6.87 -1.79 -2.56
CA PRO A 182 -7.96 -2.52 -1.91
C PRO A 182 -9.17 -1.65 -1.55
N THR A 183 -9.03 -0.34 -1.52
CA THR A 183 -10.05 0.61 -1.06
C THR A 183 -10.57 1.53 -2.16
N THR A 184 -10.05 1.39 -3.39
CA THR A 184 -10.51 2.18 -4.53
C THR A 184 -11.99 1.95 -4.79
N GLY A 185 -12.74 3.06 -4.95
CA GLY A 185 -14.19 3.04 -5.17
C GLY A 185 -15.05 2.76 -3.93
N LEU A 186 -14.45 2.66 -2.74
CA LEU A 186 -15.17 2.53 -1.48
C LEU A 186 -15.41 3.90 -0.82
N ASP A 187 -16.55 4.03 -0.15
CA ASP A 187 -16.84 5.19 0.68
C ASP A 187 -15.87 5.28 1.89
N PRO A 188 -15.68 6.46 2.50
CA PRO A 188 -14.70 6.66 3.57
C PRO A 188 -14.88 5.72 4.77
N GLN A 189 -16.12 5.45 5.20
CA GLN A 189 -16.39 4.60 6.34
C GLN A 189 -16.05 3.13 6.04
N THR A 190 -16.40 2.67 4.84
CA THR A 190 -16.05 1.32 4.36
C THR A 190 -14.54 1.16 4.23
N ARG A 191 -13.82 2.20 3.75
CA ARG A 191 -12.37 2.21 3.65
C ARG A 191 -11.72 2.00 5.03
N ILE A 192 -12.16 2.74 6.06
CA ILE A 192 -11.69 2.56 7.44
C ILE A 192 -11.94 1.12 7.92
N SER A 193 -13.13 0.57 7.63
CA SER A 193 -13.48 -0.80 8.03
C SER A 193 -12.57 -1.86 7.37
N VAL A 194 -12.22 -1.70 6.09
CA VAL A 194 -11.28 -2.59 5.39
C VAL A 194 -9.88 -2.47 5.98
N TRP A 195 -9.44 -1.25 6.30
CA TRP A 195 -8.13 -1.02 6.93
C TRP A 195 -8.03 -1.66 8.31
N ASN A 196 -9.03 -1.51 9.16
CA ASN A 196 -9.06 -2.15 10.47
C ASN A 196 -8.98 -3.67 10.33
N LEU A 197 -9.71 -4.23 9.36
CA LEU A 197 -9.66 -5.65 9.07
C LEU A 197 -8.25 -6.12 8.66
N VAL A 198 -7.57 -5.41 7.76
CA VAL A 198 -6.20 -5.75 7.31
C VAL A 198 -5.21 -5.66 8.48
N ASN A 199 -5.32 -4.65 9.34
CA ASN A 199 -4.49 -4.52 10.53
C ASN A 199 -4.73 -5.66 11.52
N ASP A 200 -5.99 -5.97 11.82
CA ASP A 200 -6.37 -7.09 12.69
C ASP A 200 -5.82 -8.43 12.18
N LEU A 201 -5.92 -8.66 10.86
CA LEU A 201 -5.37 -9.85 10.22
C LEU A 201 -3.86 -9.93 10.43
N ARG A 202 -3.14 -8.84 10.16
CA ARG A 202 -1.69 -8.79 10.32
C ARG A 202 -1.27 -9.07 11.76
N GLU A 203 -1.92 -8.44 12.73
CA GLU A 203 -1.61 -8.61 14.15
C GLU A 203 -1.90 -10.04 14.65
N LYS A 204 -3.05 -10.61 14.26
CA LYS A 204 -3.46 -11.95 14.71
C LYS A 204 -2.71 -13.09 14.05
N THR A 205 -2.26 -12.91 12.80
CA THR A 205 -1.64 -13.99 12.01
C THR A 205 -0.14 -13.83 11.82
N GLY A 206 0.42 -12.65 12.06
CA GLY A 206 1.81 -12.33 11.71
C GLY A 206 2.05 -12.28 10.20
N MET A 207 0.99 -12.10 9.38
CA MET A 207 1.06 -12.05 7.93
C MET A 207 1.81 -10.80 7.45
N THR A 208 2.58 -10.96 6.37
CA THR A 208 3.14 -9.82 5.66
C THR A 208 2.12 -9.31 4.65
N VAL A 209 1.90 -8.01 4.62
CA VAL A 209 0.98 -7.37 3.68
C VAL A 209 1.75 -6.43 2.76
N PHE A 210 1.59 -6.62 1.45
CA PHE A 210 2.06 -5.74 0.40
C PHE A 210 0.85 -5.01 -0.19
N LEU A 211 0.84 -3.70 -0.08
CA LEU A 211 -0.26 -2.86 -0.51
C LEU A 211 0.18 -1.98 -1.68
N THR A 212 -0.60 -1.91 -2.76
CA THR A 212 -0.51 -0.77 -3.69
C THR A 212 -1.61 0.22 -3.39
N THR A 213 -1.28 1.48 -3.51
CA THR A 213 -2.27 2.55 -3.37
C THR A 213 -1.80 3.83 -4.06
N HIS A 214 -2.76 4.66 -4.42
CA HIS A 214 -2.56 6.05 -4.77
C HIS A 214 -3.06 7.01 -3.67
N TYR A 215 -3.60 6.47 -2.56
CA TYR A 215 -4.03 7.23 -1.39
C TYR A 215 -2.87 7.34 -0.39
N MET A 216 -2.36 8.56 -0.21
CA MET A 216 -1.20 8.80 0.64
C MET A 216 -1.48 8.54 2.13
N GLU A 217 -2.72 8.76 2.58
CA GLU A 217 -3.19 8.43 3.94
C GLU A 217 -3.01 6.94 4.30
N GLU A 218 -3.09 6.07 3.30
CA GLU A 218 -2.89 4.64 3.49
C GLU A 218 -1.42 4.30 3.72
N ALA A 219 -0.53 5.02 3.06
CA ALA A 219 0.90 4.87 3.23
C ALA A 219 1.39 5.31 4.60
N GLU A 220 0.74 6.28 5.23
CA GLU A 220 1.10 6.72 6.59
C GLU A 220 1.01 5.60 7.64
N LYS A 221 0.18 4.59 7.38
CA LYS A 221 0.00 3.41 8.23
C LYS A 221 1.02 2.30 7.96
N ALA A 222 1.80 2.43 6.89
CA ALA A 222 2.77 1.40 6.50
C ALA A 222 4.00 1.39 7.41
N THR A 223 4.62 0.21 7.51
CA THR A 223 5.91 0.05 8.18
C THR A 223 7.04 0.60 7.31
N TYR A 224 6.90 0.47 6.00
CA TYR A 224 7.83 0.94 4.98
C TYR A 224 7.07 1.26 3.71
N ALA A 225 7.50 2.28 2.99
CA ALA A 225 6.87 2.73 1.77
C ALA A 225 7.90 2.94 0.65
N VAL A 226 7.49 2.62 -0.57
CA VAL A 226 8.20 2.92 -1.82
C VAL A 226 7.32 3.80 -2.66
N VAL A 227 7.87 4.89 -3.16
CA VAL A 227 7.18 5.84 -4.06
C VAL A 227 7.68 5.60 -5.47
N MET A 228 6.74 5.32 -6.37
CA MET A 228 7.01 5.01 -7.76
C MET A 228 6.42 6.08 -8.69
N ASP A 229 7.20 6.54 -9.65
CA ASP A 229 6.74 7.41 -10.73
C ASP A 229 7.37 7.00 -12.05
N LYS A 230 6.55 6.92 -13.12
CA LYS A 230 6.97 6.63 -14.50
C LYS A 230 7.94 5.44 -14.60
N GLY A 231 7.62 4.35 -13.90
CA GLY A 231 8.42 3.13 -13.91
C GLY A 231 9.63 3.11 -12.98
N ASN A 232 9.94 4.19 -12.28
CA ASN A 232 11.10 4.31 -11.41
C ASN A 232 10.71 4.42 -9.94
N ILE A 233 11.56 3.91 -9.03
CA ILE A 233 11.47 4.22 -7.61
C ILE A 233 12.13 5.58 -7.40
N ILE A 234 11.35 6.58 -6.95
CA ILE A 234 11.83 7.95 -6.72
C ILE A 234 12.14 8.23 -5.24
N ALA A 235 11.57 7.46 -4.32
CA ALA A 235 11.90 7.49 -2.90
C ALA A 235 11.48 6.18 -2.22
N GLN A 236 12.17 5.84 -1.11
CA GLN A 236 11.78 4.72 -0.27
C GLN A 236 12.27 4.95 1.17
N GLY A 237 11.50 4.46 2.14
CA GLY A 237 11.78 4.61 3.57
C GLY A 237 10.57 4.35 4.45
N THR A 238 10.71 4.54 5.75
CA THR A 238 9.53 4.62 6.62
C THR A 238 8.76 5.91 6.34
N PRO A 239 7.43 5.96 6.57
CA PRO A 239 6.66 7.20 6.35
C PRO A 239 7.27 8.41 7.07
N THR A 240 7.78 8.21 8.28
CA THR A 240 8.47 9.26 9.04
C THR A 240 9.74 9.74 8.35
N GLN A 241 10.57 8.83 7.83
CA GLN A 241 11.78 9.20 7.08
C GLN A 241 11.44 9.99 5.81
N LEU A 242 10.44 9.51 5.05
CA LEU A 242 10.00 10.17 3.83
C LEU A 242 9.47 11.59 4.12
N LYS A 243 8.63 11.74 5.16
CA LYS A 243 8.13 13.06 5.58
C LYS A 243 9.25 13.99 6.02
N ASN A 244 10.20 13.51 6.80
CA ASN A 244 11.34 14.34 7.25
C ASN A 244 12.26 14.78 6.10
N GLN A 245 12.40 13.95 5.06
CA GLN A 245 13.31 14.21 3.95
C GLN A 245 12.67 15.04 2.83
N TYR A 246 11.40 14.78 2.52
CA TYR A 246 10.72 15.30 1.33
C TYR A 246 9.53 16.19 1.63
N SER A 247 9.14 16.36 2.89
CA SER A 247 8.11 17.28 3.33
C SER A 247 8.72 18.31 4.27
N GLY A 248 7.94 19.25 4.76
CA GLY A 248 8.26 20.16 5.84
C GLY A 248 7.11 20.19 6.82
N ASP A 249 7.32 20.86 7.95
CA ASP A 249 6.21 21.25 8.81
C ASP A 249 5.59 22.54 8.28
N TYR A 250 4.36 22.82 8.66
CA TYR A 250 3.67 24.03 8.22
C TYR A 250 3.02 24.75 9.39
N VAL A 251 3.01 26.08 9.31
CA VAL A 251 2.11 26.91 10.12
C VAL A 251 0.96 27.34 9.23
N LEU A 252 -0.24 26.94 9.59
CA LEU A 252 -1.48 27.43 8.96
C LEU A 252 -1.87 28.71 9.71
N VAL A 253 -2.03 29.81 9.00
CA VAL A 253 -2.45 31.09 9.56
C VAL A 253 -3.80 31.45 8.96
N TYR A 254 -4.84 31.45 9.78
CA TYR A 254 -6.18 31.71 9.34
C TYR A 254 -6.44 33.21 9.23
N GLY A 255 -6.96 33.63 8.08
CA GLY A 255 -7.26 35.02 7.79
C GLY A 255 -7.47 35.26 6.29
N LYS A 256 -8.10 36.39 5.98
CA LYS A 256 -8.26 36.81 4.59
C LYS A 256 -6.92 37.13 3.97
N ASN A 257 -6.84 37.02 2.64
CA ASN A 257 -5.66 37.43 1.88
C ASN A 257 -5.27 38.88 2.25
N ASN A 258 -3.97 39.07 2.57
CA ASN A 258 -3.47 40.33 3.07
C ASN A 258 -2.02 40.54 2.55
N GLU A 259 -1.84 41.52 1.67
CA GLU A 259 -0.54 41.84 1.05
C GLU A 259 0.54 42.20 2.09
N ASP A 260 0.17 42.83 3.22
CA ASP A 260 1.13 43.18 4.28
C ASP A 260 1.69 41.91 4.95
N TRP A 261 0.84 40.92 5.15
CA TRP A 261 1.27 39.61 5.67
C TRP A 261 2.20 38.89 4.70
N GLU A 262 1.84 38.86 3.42
CA GLU A 262 2.65 38.23 2.37
C GLU A 262 4.03 38.88 2.27
N ASN A 263 4.08 40.21 2.26
CA ASN A 263 5.34 40.96 2.25
C ASN A 263 6.18 40.62 3.48
N GLN A 264 5.57 40.52 4.66
CA GLN A 264 6.29 40.17 5.88
C GLN A 264 6.80 38.73 5.87
N PHE A 265 6.05 37.78 5.35
CA PHE A 265 6.50 36.40 5.19
C PHE A 265 7.67 36.32 4.20
N LEU A 266 7.59 37.03 3.08
CA LEU A 266 8.66 37.11 2.09
C LEU A 266 9.96 37.75 2.66
N LEU A 267 9.84 38.83 3.44
CA LEU A 267 10.96 39.46 4.12
C LEU A 267 11.66 38.51 5.10
N GLN A 268 10.93 37.57 5.69
CA GLN A 268 11.47 36.52 6.55
C GLN A 268 12.01 35.32 5.77
N GLY A 269 11.98 35.34 4.43
CA GLY A 269 12.44 34.25 3.56
C GLY A 269 11.54 33.03 3.62
N ARG A 270 10.25 33.20 3.97
CA ARG A 270 9.29 32.09 4.07
C ARG A 270 8.64 31.81 2.73
N LYS A 271 8.53 30.51 2.40
CA LYS A 271 7.66 30.05 1.33
C LYS A 271 6.27 29.83 1.90
N PHE A 272 5.26 30.30 1.20
CA PHE A 272 3.87 30.13 1.60
C PHE A 272 2.97 29.95 0.38
N THR A 273 1.77 29.44 0.62
CA THR A 273 0.65 29.39 -0.32
C THR A 273 -0.59 29.91 0.41
N TYR A 274 -1.52 30.53 -0.32
CA TYR A 274 -2.80 30.96 0.22
C TYR A 274 -3.92 30.09 -0.32
N ASN A 275 -4.75 29.59 0.58
CA ASN A 275 -5.95 28.82 0.22
C ASN A 275 -7.16 29.77 0.24
N HIS A 276 -7.69 30.07 -0.95
CA HIS A 276 -8.83 30.98 -1.13
C HIS A 276 -10.15 30.41 -0.60
N ASP A 277 -10.34 29.09 -0.66
CA ASP A 277 -11.59 28.45 -0.25
C ASP A 277 -11.76 28.44 1.26
N SER A 278 -10.66 28.24 1.97
CA SER A 278 -10.66 28.10 3.44
C SER A 278 -10.02 29.29 4.16
N ASN A 279 -9.59 30.32 3.43
CA ASN A 279 -9.03 31.57 3.93
C ASN A 279 -7.88 31.36 4.96
N TYR A 280 -6.84 30.64 4.53
CA TYR A 280 -5.63 30.51 5.34
C TYR A 280 -4.36 30.52 4.50
N TYR A 281 -3.27 31.00 5.11
CA TYR A 281 -1.92 30.84 4.60
C TYR A 281 -1.31 29.55 5.11
N ARG A 282 -0.61 28.83 4.25
CA ARG A 282 0.19 27.66 4.61
C ARG A 282 1.66 28.00 4.44
N ILE A 283 2.34 28.23 5.56
CA ILE A 283 3.72 28.70 5.62
C ILE A 283 4.63 27.51 5.91
N LEU A 284 5.61 27.26 5.04
CA LEU A 284 6.59 26.20 5.20
C LEU A 284 7.59 26.57 6.32
N VAL A 285 7.77 25.65 7.25
CA VAL A 285 8.76 25.72 8.33
C VAL A 285 9.61 24.44 8.35
N LYS A 286 10.84 24.54 8.84
CA LYS A 286 11.77 23.40 8.83
C LYS A 286 11.38 22.31 9.84
N ASN A 287 10.89 22.70 10.99
CA ASN A 287 10.49 21.84 12.09
C ASN A 287 9.67 22.63 13.13
N SER A 288 9.24 21.98 14.19
CA SER A 288 8.42 22.59 15.25
C SER A 288 9.14 23.75 15.96
N ILE A 289 10.47 23.74 16.08
CA ILE A 289 11.21 24.84 16.70
C ILE A 289 11.16 26.07 15.80
N ASP A 290 11.37 25.89 14.50
CA ASP A 290 11.24 26.96 13.51
C ASP A 290 9.80 27.49 13.42
N ALA A 291 8.79 26.63 13.66
CA ALA A 291 7.40 27.07 13.78
C ALA A 291 7.19 27.99 14.98
N ILE A 292 7.75 27.64 16.14
CA ILE A 292 7.67 28.47 17.36
C ILE A 292 8.34 29.83 17.12
N ASP A 293 9.54 29.86 16.52
CA ASP A 293 10.24 31.09 16.19
C ASP A 293 9.45 31.98 15.22
N PHE A 294 8.82 31.37 14.22
CA PHE A 294 7.94 32.06 13.28
C PHE A 294 6.74 32.67 13.99
N ILE A 295 6.06 31.90 14.83
CA ILE A 295 4.89 32.35 15.58
C ILE A 295 5.25 33.50 16.53
N ASP A 296 6.34 33.39 17.27
CA ASP A 296 6.77 34.44 18.21
C ASP A 296 7.12 35.76 17.50
N ARG A 297 7.78 35.69 16.36
CA ARG A 297 8.09 36.90 15.55
C ARG A 297 6.84 37.56 14.98
N ASN A 298 5.79 36.83 14.74
CA ASN A 298 4.57 37.31 14.10
C ASN A 298 3.36 37.37 15.05
N LYS A 299 3.54 37.20 16.34
CA LYS A 299 2.44 37.12 17.35
C LYS A 299 1.46 38.29 17.31
N ASN A 300 1.88 39.46 16.86
CA ASN A 300 1.00 40.64 16.75
C ASN A 300 0.08 40.58 15.52
N LEU A 301 0.38 39.73 14.55
CA LEU A 301 -0.40 39.51 13.32
C LEU A 301 -1.28 38.26 13.40
N LEU A 302 -0.82 37.26 14.14
CA LEU A 302 -1.44 35.94 14.19
C LEU A 302 -2.55 35.93 15.24
N THR A 303 -3.79 35.91 14.80
CA THR A 303 -4.97 35.78 15.68
C THR A 303 -5.42 34.34 15.82
N ASP A 304 -5.23 33.54 14.77
CA ASP A 304 -5.59 32.11 14.75
C ASP A 304 -4.60 31.35 13.89
N PHE A 305 -4.03 30.27 14.42
CA PHE A 305 -3.05 29.46 13.71
C PHE A 305 -3.01 28.03 14.21
N GLU A 306 -2.50 27.14 13.36
CA GLU A 306 -2.25 25.73 13.65
C GLU A 306 -0.86 25.32 13.16
N VAL A 307 -0.16 24.48 13.92
CA VAL A 307 1.10 23.86 13.48
C VAL A 307 0.80 22.44 13.03
N VAL A 308 0.98 22.17 11.75
CA VAL A 308 0.71 20.87 11.15
C VAL A 308 1.99 20.21 10.67
N LYS A 309 2.11 18.91 10.90
CA LYS A 309 3.19 18.10 10.34
C LYS A 309 2.94 17.85 8.86
N GLY A 310 4.01 17.78 8.10
CA GLY A 310 3.92 17.37 6.71
C GLY A 310 3.32 15.98 6.55
N SER A 311 2.55 15.81 5.50
CA SER A 311 1.84 14.59 5.14
C SER A 311 2.58 13.79 4.08
N MET A 312 2.15 12.55 3.84
CA MET A 312 2.62 11.77 2.68
C MET A 312 2.13 12.35 1.34
N ASP A 313 1.02 13.12 1.34
CA ASP A 313 0.61 13.91 0.17
C ASP A 313 1.67 14.95 -0.19
N ASP A 314 2.20 15.67 0.81
CA ASP A 314 3.27 16.64 0.60
C ASP A 314 4.55 15.99 0.06
N VAL A 315 4.91 14.83 0.61
CA VAL A 315 6.04 14.03 0.10
C VAL A 315 5.86 13.73 -1.39
N PHE A 316 4.68 13.24 -1.76
CA PHE A 316 4.39 12.86 -3.12
C PHE A 316 4.40 14.07 -4.08
N LEU A 317 3.74 15.16 -3.72
CA LEU A 317 3.70 16.39 -4.51
C LEU A 317 5.10 16.99 -4.72
N ASN A 318 5.93 16.99 -3.68
CA ASN A 318 7.29 17.51 -3.78
C ASN A 318 8.20 16.61 -4.65
N LEU A 319 8.04 15.28 -4.58
CA LEU A 319 8.82 14.33 -5.38
C LEU A 319 8.43 14.34 -6.85
N THR A 320 7.15 14.50 -7.17
CA THR A 320 6.64 14.45 -8.55
C THR A 320 6.66 15.80 -9.26
N GLY A 321 6.98 16.89 -8.54
CA GLY A 321 7.06 18.25 -9.10
C GLY A 321 5.69 18.86 -9.44
N VAL A 322 4.59 18.27 -9.04
CA VAL A 322 3.22 18.77 -9.34
C VAL A 322 3.01 20.16 -8.72
N ARG A 323 3.61 20.46 -7.56
CA ARG A 323 3.55 21.81 -6.95
C ARG A 323 4.20 22.89 -7.79
N ASN A 324 5.25 22.58 -8.56
CA ASN A 324 5.94 23.57 -9.37
C ASN A 324 5.14 24.02 -10.61
N MET A 325 4.04 23.33 -10.95
CA MET A 325 3.18 23.70 -12.07
C MET A 325 2.01 24.61 -11.66
N GLU A 326 1.63 24.64 -10.37
CA GLU A 326 0.55 25.51 -9.86
C GLU A 326 1.09 26.87 -9.37
N GLU A 327 2.38 26.98 -9.00
CA GLU A 327 3.02 28.22 -8.58
C GLU A 327 3.49 29.12 -9.76
N GLY A 328 3.29 28.68 -11.00
CA GLY A 328 3.71 29.36 -12.25
C GLY A 328 2.59 29.96 -13.09
N LYS A 329 1.38 30.19 -12.50
CA LYS A 329 0.29 30.90 -13.20
C LYS A 329 -0.18 32.12 -12.45
#